data_9c0088a17010fa73425e8e0bf6e5992c
#
_entry.id   9c0088a17010fa73425e8e0bf6e5992c
#
_cell.length_a   1.000
_cell.length_b   1.000
_cell.length_c   1.000
_cell.angle_alpha   90.00
_cell.angle_beta   90.00
_cell.angle_gamma   90.00
#
_symmetry.space_group_name_H-M   'P 1'
#
loop_
_entity.id
_entity.type
_entity.pdbx_description
1 polymer ?
#
loop_
_entity_poly.entity_id
_entity_poly.type
_entity_poly.pdbx_seq_one_letter_code
_entity_poly.pdbx_strand_id
1 'polypeptide(L)'
;GMNFPQELAALRQWICWRLEPDPRGEKPRKVPYDPRTGRKASSTNPETWATLPEAMRAQTKSLFTGVGFVFTEAGGIVGVDIDHCRNEDGTFTEAAQAILDKYPSYTEISPSGAGLHIFYRGVMPGKGNKNSATGVEMYASARYFTMTGNRLEGTPEVIADGAQALPWIHENYIARKQVRKRKTKKTARRVVLTDEQVLEKARTAQNAEDFTVL
;
A
#
# COMPACT_ATOMS: atom_id res chain seq x y z
N GLY A 1 -25.83 3.77 4.25
CA GLY A 1 -25.33 2.40 4.43
C GLY A 1 -24.09 2.19 3.60
N MET A 2 -23.25 1.22 3.96
CA MET A 2 -22.09 0.85 3.14
C MET A 2 -22.59 0.34 1.79
N ASN A 3 -22.08 0.94 0.71
CA ASN A 3 -22.46 0.59 -0.65
C ASN A 3 -21.24 0.02 -1.39
N PHE A 4 -21.31 -1.26 -1.75
CA PHE A 4 -20.24 -1.97 -2.46
C PHE A 4 -20.68 -2.25 -3.90
N PRO A 5 -19.71 -2.40 -4.85
CA PRO A 5 -20.02 -2.80 -6.21
C PRO A 5 -20.84 -4.10 -6.23
N GLN A 6 -21.88 -4.13 -7.08
CA GLN A 6 -22.75 -5.30 -7.23
C GLN A 6 -21.95 -6.57 -7.55
N GLU A 7 -20.90 -6.45 -8.35
CA GLU A 7 -20.03 -7.56 -8.73
C GLU A 7 -19.38 -8.23 -7.51
N LEU A 8 -18.93 -7.45 -6.52
CA LEU A 8 -18.36 -7.99 -5.29
C LEU A 8 -19.47 -8.48 -4.34
N ALA A 9 -20.56 -7.72 -4.25
CA ALA A 9 -21.66 -8.03 -3.35
C ALA A 9 -22.34 -9.37 -3.66
N ALA A 10 -22.36 -9.77 -4.94
CA ALA A 10 -22.95 -11.03 -5.41
C ALA A 10 -22.09 -12.28 -5.09
N LEU A 11 -20.83 -12.10 -4.76
CA LEU A 11 -19.91 -13.21 -4.53
C LEU A 11 -19.93 -13.68 -3.07
N ARG A 12 -19.77 -14.99 -2.85
CA ARG A 12 -19.62 -15.57 -1.51
C ARG A 12 -18.14 -15.59 -1.11
N GLN A 13 -17.53 -14.40 -1.05
CA GLN A 13 -16.10 -14.18 -0.78
C GLN A 13 -15.90 -13.13 0.33
N TRP A 14 -16.82 -13.05 1.29
CA TRP A 14 -16.77 -12.07 2.36
C TRP A 14 -16.38 -12.70 3.70
N ILE A 15 -15.60 -11.96 4.46
CA ILE A 15 -15.20 -12.29 5.83
C ILE A 15 -15.44 -11.08 6.74
N CYS A 16 -15.37 -11.30 8.04
CA CYS A 16 -15.17 -10.23 9.00
C CYS A 16 -13.70 -10.15 9.42
N TRP A 17 -13.29 -9.03 9.98
CA TRP A 17 -11.94 -8.90 10.53
C TRP A 17 -11.93 -8.15 11.85
N ARG A 18 -10.92 -8.42 12.66
CA ARG A 18 -10.61 -7.68 13.90
C ARG A 18 -9.21 -7.13 13.83
N LEU A 19 -9.04 -5.98 14.49
CA LEU A 19 -7.72 -5.46 14.81
C LEU A 19 -7.26 -6.13 16.10
N GLU A 20 -6.21 -6.94 16.02
CA GLU A 20 -5.64 -7.66 17.17
C GLU A 20 -4.21 -7.18 17.44
N PRO A 21 -3.79 -7.09 18.72
CA PRO A 21 -2.41 -6.81 19.06
C PRO A 21 -1.49 -7.86 18.41
N ASP A 22 -0.34 -7.43 17.90
CA ASP A 22 0.70 -8.38 17.51
C ASP A 22 1.41 -8.92 18.76
N PRO A 23 1.57 -10.26 18.91
CA PRO A 23 2.26 -10.85 20.06
C PRO A 23 3.70 -10.37 20.26
N ARG A 24 4.33 -9.85 19.21
CA ARG A 24 5.70 -9.33 19.23
C ARG A 24 5.76 -7.83 19.53
N GLY A 25 4.61 -7.19 19.80
CA GLY A 25 4.52 -5.75 20.07
C GLY A 25 4.68 -4.85 18.85
N GLU A 26 4.58 -5.42 17.63
CA GLU A 26 4.54 -4.69 16.38
C GLU A 26 3.16 -4.04 16.15
N LYS A 27 2.94 -3.50 14.96
CA LYS A 27 1.64 -2.92 14.59
C LYS A 27 0.52 -3.94 14.72
N PRO A 28 -0.66 -3.56 15.25
CA PRO A 28 -1.82 -4.44 15.31
C PRO A 28 -2.13 -5.06 13.95
N ARG A 29 -2.54 -6.32 13.98
CA ARG A 29 -2.84 -7.11 12.78
C ARG A 29 -4.34 -7.15 12.50
N LYS A 30 -4.71 -7.09 11.23
CA LYS A 30 -6.07 -7.31 10.77
C LYS A 30 -6.27 -8.82 10.60
N VAL A 31 -6.91 -9.47 11.56
CA VAL A 31 -7.12 -10.93 11.59
C VAL A 31 -8.48 -11.28 11.02
N PRO A 32 -8.56 -12.19 9.99
CA PRO A 32 -9.82 -12.54 9.36
C PRO A 32 -10.61 -13.57 10.18
N TYR A 33 -11.94 -13.46 10.12
CA TYR A 33 -12.90 -14.33 10.81
C TYR A 33 -14.05 -14.76 9.89
N ASP A 34 -14.47 -16.00 10.01
CA ASP A 34 -15.69 -16.51 9.38
C ASP A 34 -16.92 -15.86 10.03
N PRO A 35 -17.72 -15.10 9.27
CA PRO A 35 -18.87 -14.38 9.82
C PRO A 35 -19.94 -15.31 10.43
N ARG A 36 -20.03 -16.57 9.99
CA ARG A 36 -21.04 -17.55 10.40
C ARG A 36 -20.70 -18.25 11.70
N THR A 37 -19.40 -18.50 11.93
CA THR A 37 -18.92 -19.31 13.06
C THR A 37 -18.18 -18.48 14.12
N GLY A 38 -17.72 -17.30 13.77
CA GLY A 38 -16.87 -16.48 14.63
C GLY A 38 -15.44 -17.05 14.82
N ARG A 39 -15.08 -18.09 14.09
CA ARG A 39 -13.72 -18.68 14.11
C ARG A 39 -12.83 -17.95 13.10
N LYS A 40 -11.51 -18.12 13.25
CA LYS A 40 -10.56 -17.55 12.27
C LYS A 40 -10.84 -18.06 10.87
N ALA A 41 -10.81 -17.17 9.91
CA ALA A 41 -10.95 -17.46 8.49
C ALA A 41 -9.57 -17.56 7.82
N SER A 42 -9.56 -18.14 6.63
CA SER A 42 -8.38 -18.22 5.76
C SER A 42 -8.66 -17.59 4.41
N SER A 43 -7.74 -16.82 3.89
CA SER A 43 -7.83 -16.25 2.53
C SER A 43 -7.67 -17.29 1.41
N THR A 44 -7.40 -18.54 1.75
CA THR A 44 -7.25 -19.66 0.82
C THR A 44 -8.27 -20.79 1.02
N ASN A 45 -9.13 -20.67 2.05
CA ASN A 45 -10.18 -21.68 2.30
C ASN A 45 -11.57 -21.08 2.12
N PRO A 46 -12.25 -21.33 0.99
CA PRO A 46 -13.59 -20.83 0.68
C PRO A 46 -14.67 -21.23 1.69
N GLU A 47 -14.49 -22.31 2.42
CA GLU A 47 -15.45 -22.75 3.44
C GLU A 47 -15.55 -21.79 4.62
N THR A 48 -14.54 -20.93 4.81
CA THR A 48 -14.51 -19.92 5.87
C THR A 48 -15.06 -18.57 5.44
N TRP A 49 -15.58 -18.46 4.20
CA TRP A 49 -16.15 -17.22 3.65
C TRP A 49 -17.68 -17.26 3.67
N ALA A 50 -18.26 -16.11 3.61
CA ALA A 50 -19.72 -15.92 3.66
C ALA A 50 -20.19 -15.00 2.53
N THR A 51 -21.50 -14.80 2.46
CA THR A 51 -22.11 -13.76 1.64
C THR A 51 -21.97 -12.39 2.31
N LEU A 52 -22.06 -11.31 1.53
CA LEU A 52 -22.03 -9.95 2.08
C LEU A 52 -23.12 -9.72 3.16
N PRO A 53 -24.41 -10.13 2.97
CA PRO A 53 -25.41 -9.97 4.01
C PRO A 53 -25.08 -10.72 5.32
N GLU A 54 -24.47 -11.89 5.24
CA GLU A 54 -24.01 -12.62 6.43
C GLU A 54 -22.89 -11.88 7.16
N ALA A 55 -21.88 -11.40 6.42
CA ALA A 55 -20.77 -10.62 6.97
C ALA A 55 -21.26 -9.31 7.62
N MET A 56 -22.17 -8.59 6.96
CA MET A 56 -22.73 -7.36 7.51
C MET A 56 -23.55 -7.59 8.78
N ARG A 57 -24.34 -8.66 8.84
CA ARG A 57 -25.08 -9.04 10.06
C ARG A 57 -24.13 -9.42 11.20
N ALA A 58 -23.07 -10.16 10.89
CA ALA A 58 -22.09 -10.55 11.88
C ALA A 58 -21.33 -9.34 12.46
N GLN A 59 -20.96 -8.40 11.60
CA GLN A 59 -20.30 -7.16 12.03
C GLN A 59 -21.16 -6.37 13.02
N THR A 60 -22.45 -6.22 12.75
CA THR A 60 -23.36 -5.46 13.64
C THR A 60 -23.64 -6.15 14.97
N LYS A 61 -23.59 -7.48 15.03
CA LYS A 61 -23.91 -8.28 16.23
C LYS A 61 -22.68 -8.62 17.08
N SER A 62 -21.49 -8.51 16.54
CA SER A 62 -20.25 -8.98 17.15
C SER A 62 -19.18 -7.89 17.19
N LEU A 63 -18.12 -8.13 17.95
CA LEU A 63 -16.99 -7.22 18.09
C LEU A 63 -16.01 -7.29 16.89
N PHE A 64 -16.55 -7.34 15.66
CA PHE A 64 -15.71 -7.24 14.47
C PHE A 64 -15.46 -5.78 14.11
N THR A 65 -14.24 -5.48 13.69
CA THR A 65 -13.85 -4.13 13.27
C THR A 65 -14.48 -3.75 11.94
N GLY A 66 -14.62 -4.73 11.03
CA GLY A 66 -15.21 -4.50 9.73
C GLY A 66 -15.39 -5.78 8.92
N VAL A 67 -15.77 -5.61 7.66
CA VAL A 67 -15.86 -6.67 6.66
C VAL A 67 -14.69 -6.62 5.70
N GLY A 68 -14.40 -7.73 5.03
CA GLY A 68 -13.35 -7.83 4.03
C GLY A 68 -13.77 -8.70 2.85
N PHE A 69 -13.19 -8.45 1.70
CA PHE A 69 -13.41 -9.21 0.47
C PHE A 69 -12.19 -10.05 0.14
N VAL A 70 -12.36 -11.34 -0.10
CA VAL A 70 -11.29 -12.30 -0.41
C VAL A 70 -11.16 -12.44 -1.92
N PHE A 71 -9.92 -12.30 -2.42
CA PHE A 71 -9.62 -12.47 -3.85
C PHE A 71 -9.40 -13.93 -4.20
N THR A 72 -9.91 -14.34 -5.35
CA THR A 72 -9.65 -15.64 -5.98
C THR A 72 -9.30 -15.44 -7.45
N GLU A 73 -8.41 -16.28 -8.01
CA GLU A 73 -8.08 -16.22 -9.45
C GLU A 73 -9.33 -16.37 -10.32
N ALA A 74 -10.21 -17.32 -9.98
CA ALA A 74 -11.46 -17.56 -10.71
C ALA A 74 -12.41 -16.36 -10.66
N GLY A 75 -12.31 -15.51 -9.66
CA GLY A 75 -13.14 -14.30 -9.51
C GLY A 75 -12.83 -13.21 -10.52
N GLY A 76 -11.65 -13.22 -11.11
CA GLY A 76 -11.26 -12.25 -12.13
C GLY A 76 -11.22 -10.79 -11.65
N ILE A 77 -10.99 -10.59 -10.35
CA ILE A 77 -10.86 -9.26 -9.73
C ILE A 77 -9.45 -9.11 -9.19
N VAL A 78 -8.83 -7.99 -9.51
CA VAL A 78 -7.52 -7.58 -8.97
C VAL A 78 -7.72 -6.35 -8.09
N GLY A 79 -7.21 -6.43 -6.86
CA GLY A 79 -7.14 -5.30 -5.94
C GLY A 79 -5.77 -4.63 -6.01
N VAL A 80 -5.78 -3.31 -6.06
CA VAL A 80 -4.60 -2.46 -5.95
C VAL A 80 -4.67 -1.72 -4.62
N ASP A 81 -3.70 -1.97 -3.76
CA ASP A 81 -3.55 -1.30 -2.47
C ASP A 81 -2.41 -0.28 -2.56
N ILE A 82 -2.69 0.95 -2.18
CA ILE A 82 -1.71 2.03 -2.17
C ILE A 82 -1.64 2.60 -0.76
N ASP A 83 -0.64 2.16 -0.02
CA ASP A 83 -0.41 2.59 1.36
C ASP A 83 0.11 4.03 1.44
N HIS A 84 -0.33 4.75 2.49
CA HIS A 84 0.15 6.10 2.81
C HIS A 84 0.13 7.08 1.62
N CYS A 85 -0.86 6.94 0.73
CA CYS A 85 -0.94 7.73 -0.50
C CYS A 85 -1.84 8.96 -0.39
N ARG A 86 -2.61 9.11 0.69
CA ARG A 86 -3.52 10.23 0.92
C ARG A 86 -2.99 11.10 2.05
N ASN A 87 -2.75 12.38 1.75
CA ASN A 87 -2.32 13.38 2.71
C ASN A 87 -3.50 13.91 3.54
N GLU A 88 -3.21 14.58 4.66
CA GLU A 88 -4.22 15.17 5.53
C GLU A 88 -5.05 16.25 4.84
N ASP A 89 -4.48 16.96 3.88
CA ASP A 89 -5.15 17.97 3.06
C ASP A 89 -6.02 17.37 1.94
N GLY A 90 -6.07 16.03 1.82
CA GLY A 90 -6.84 15.31 0.81
C GLY A 90 -6.13 15.13 -0.53
N THR A 91 -4.91 15.63 -0.69
CA THR A 91 -4.09 15.38 -1.89
C THR A 91 -3.50 13.96 -1.86
N PHE A 92 -3.04 13.49 -3.01
CA PHE A 92 -2.49 12.14 -3.19
C PHE A 92 -1.01 12.17 -3.56
N THR A 93 -0.32 11.06 -3.31
CA THR A 93 1.01 10.83 -3.89
C THR A 93 0.92 10.80 -5.42
N GLU A 94 2.04 11.06 -6.09
CA GLU A 94 2.12 11.06 -7.56
C GLU A 94 1.61 9.73 -8.15
N ALA A 95 1.98 8.58 -7.56
CA ALA A 95 1.53 7.27 -8.02
C ALA A 95 0.01 7.11 -7.92
N ALA A 96 -0.59 7.45 -6.79
CA ALA A 96 -2.03 7.33 -6.60
C ALA A 96 -2.79 8.27 -7.54
N GLN A 97 -2.37 9.52 -7.65
CA GLN A 97 -3.01 10.49 -8.54
C GLN A 97 -2.94 10.04 -10.00
N ALA A 98 -1.78 9.59 -10.46
CA ALA A 98 -1.61 9.12 -11.83
C ALA A 98 -2.49 7.90 -12.17
N ILE A 99 -2.66 6.97 -11.22
CA ILE A 99 -3.54 5.80 -11.40
C ILE A 99 -5.00 6.25 -11.46
N LEU A 100 -5.44 7.09 -10.53
CA LEU A 100 -6.81 7.59 -10.48
C LEU A 100 -7.21 8.38 -11.73
N ASP A 101 -6.30 9.22 -12.23
CA ASP A 101 -6.57 10.06 -13.41
C ASP A 101 -6.59 9.23 -14.71
N LYS A 102 -5.67 8.27 -14.82
CA LYS A 102 -5.51 7.52 -16.07
C LYS A 102 -6.50 6.37 -16.21
N TYR A 103 -6.77 5.68 -15.11
CA TYR A 103 -7.60 4.46 -15.11
C TYR A 103 -8.58 4.48 -13.93
N PRO A 104 -9.57 5.38 -13.94
CA PRO A 104 -10.54 5.46 -12.86
C PRO A 104 -11.36 4.16 -12.74
N SER A 105 -11.53 3.68 -11.51
CA SER A 105 -12.33 2.51 -11.17
C SER A 105 -12.91 2.68 -9.78
N TYR A 106 -13.74 1.74 -9.33
CA TYR A 106 -14.21 1.74 -7.96
C TYR A 106 -13.03 1.77 -6.98
N THR A 107 -13.02 2.76 -6.13
CA THR A 107 -11.94 3.04 -5.17
C THR A 107 -12.50 3.33 -3.81
N GLU A 108 -11.97 2.69 -2.77
CA GLU A 108 -12.29 2.98 -1.38
C GLU A 108 -11.11 3.62 -0.64
N ILE A 109 -11.43 4.49 0.30
CA ILE A 109 -10.48 4.94 1.32
C ILE A 109 -10.30 3.81 2.32
N SER A 110 -9.06 3.43 2.60
CA SER A 110 -8.71 2.37 3.54
C SER A 110 -9.13 2.72 4.98
N PRO A 111 -9.23 1.74 5.90
CA PRO A 111 -9.64 1.99 7.29
C PRO A 111 -8.77 3.00 8.04
N SER A 112 -7.50 3.16 7.67
CA SER A 112 -6.61 4.16 8.26
C SER A 112 -6.89 5.59 7.79
N GLY A 113 -7.65 5.75 6.70
CA GLY A 113 -7.87 7.03 6.04
C GLY A 113 -6.72 7.52 5.18
N ALA A 114 -5.56 6.88 5.24
CA ALA A 114 -4.34 7.31 4.56
C ALA A 114 -3.99 6.51 3.30
N GLY A 115 -4.69 5.42 3.02
CA GLY A 115 -4.48 4.57 1.85
C GLY A 115 -5.72 4.44 0.98
N LEU A 116 -5.55 3.84 -0.19
CA LEU A 116 -6.62 3.57 -1.15
C LEU A 116 -6.62 2.09 -1.55
N HIS A 117 -7.82 1.53 -1.72
CA HIS A 117 -8.05 0.24 -2.34
C HIS A 117 -8.80 0.46 -3.67
N ILE A 118 -8.18 0.09 -4.79
CA ILE A 118 -8.76 0.22 -6.13
C ILE A 118 -9.02 -1.18 -6.69
N PHE A 119 -10.13 -1.37 -7.38
CA PHE A 119 -10.53 -2.69 -7.89
C PHE A 119 -10.67 -2.65 -9.41
N TYR A 120 -10.15 -3.67 -10.09
CA TYR A 120 -10.26 -3.84 -11.54
C TYR A 120 -10.68 -5.27 -11.89
N ARG A 121 -11.43 -5.45 -12.97
CA ARG A 121 -11.60 -6.77 -13.59
C ARG A 121 -10.35 -7.12 -14.38
N GLY A 122 -9.84 -8.33 -14.19
CA GLY A 122 -8.70 -8.83 -14.93
C GLY A 122 -7.88 -9.85 -14.17
N VAL A 123 -6.64 -9.98 -14.56
CA VAL A 123 -5.66 -10.94 -14.00
C VAL A 123 -4.35 -10.21 -13.67
N MET A 124 -3.55 -10.82 -12.82
CA MET A 124 -2.22 -10.30 -12.51
C MET A 124 -1.35 -10.28 -13.77
N PRO A 125 -0.78 -9.13 -14.16
CA PRO A 125 -0.11 -8.97 -15.45
C PRO A 125 1.33 -9.50 -15.48
N GLY A 126 1.91 -9.86 -14.36
CA GLY A 126 3.32 -10.27 -14.28
C GLY A 126 3.74 -10.78 -12.93
N LYS A 127 5.03 -11.01 -12.77
CA LYS A 127 5.65 -11.44 -11.51
C LYS A 127 5.85 -10.27 -10.55
N GLY A 128 5.73 -10.58 -9.27
CA GLY A 128 5.83 -9.58 -8.21
C GLY A 128 4.51 -8.87 -7.99
N ASN A 129 4.22 -8.56 -6.76
CA ASN A 129 2.93 -8.01 -6.36
C ASN A 129 3.06 -6.75 -5.49
N LYS A 130 4.27 -6.31 -5.14
CA LYS A 130 4.46 -5.13 -4.29
C LYS A 130 5.79 -4.42 -4.56
N ASN A 131 5.77 -3.12 -4.28
CA ASN A 131 6.96 -2.28 -4.31
C ASN A 131 6.89 -1.26 -3.15
N SER A 132 7.73 -1.45 -2.15
CA SER A 132 7.75 -0.58 -0.96
C SER A 132 8.17 0.87 -1.26
N ALA A 133 8.84 1.10 -2.38
CA ALA A 133 9.26 2.44 -2.77
C ALA A 133 8.11 3.30 -3.32
N THR A 134 7.14 2.66 -3.96
CA THR A 134 5.94 3.32 -4.49
C THR A 134 4.74 3.21 -3.56
N GLY A 135 4.78 2.28 -2.59
CA GLY A 135 3.67 1.94 -1.73
C GLY A 135 2.55 1.16 -2.43
N VAL A 136 2.77 0.71 -3.68
CA VAL A 136 1.75 0.01 -4.48
C VAL A 136 1.89 -1.49 -4.32
N GLU A 137 0.77 -2.15 -4.02
CA GLU A 137 0.63 -3.60 -3.97
C GLU A 137 -0.56 -4.03 -4.86
N MET A 138 -0.46 -5.21 -5.49
CA MET A 138 -1.50 -5.78 -6.35
C MET A 138 -1.76 -7.23 -5.98
N TYR A 139 -3.03 -7.62 -5.86
CA TYR A 139 -3.43 -8.98 -5.47
C TYR A 139 -4.65 -9.45 -6.27
N ALA A 140 -4.63 -10.72 -6.69
CA ALA A 140 -5.73 -11.38 -7.37
C ALA A 140 -6.17 -12.69 -6.68
N SER A 141 -5.44 -13.17 -5.67
CA SER A 141 -5.73 -14.39 -4.93
C SER A 141 -5.01 -14.44 -3.59
N ALA A 142 -5.42 -15.37 -2.73
CA ALA A 142 -4.80 -15.68 -1.45
C ALA A 142 -4.61 -14.45 -0.53
N ARG A 143 -5.47 -13.48 -0.67
CA ARG A 143 -5.46 -12.19 0.06
C ARG A 143 -6.88 -11.72 0.26
N TYR A 144 -7.13 -10.94 1.30
CA TYR A 144 -8.35 -10.14 1.40
C TYR A 144 -8.02 -8.67 1.58
N PHE A 145 -8.90 -7.80 1.08
CA PHE A 145 -8.87 -6.39 1.43
C PHE A 145 -9.95 -6.09 2.47
N THR A 146 -9.63 -5.23 3.42
CA THR A 146 -10.63 -4.64 4.30
C THR A 146 -11.51 -3.71 3.47
N MET A 147 -12.83 -3.86 3.62
CA MET A 147 -13.80 -3.10 2.85
C MET A 147 -14.47 -2.09 3.77
N THR A 148 -14.42 -0.82 3.40
CA THR A 148 -14.97 0.27 4.20
C THR A 148 -16.34 0.75 3.70
N GLY A 149 -16.63 0.54 2.41
CA GLY A 149 -17.76 1.17 1.73
C GLY A 149 -17.63 2.70 1.63
N ASN A 150 -16.48 3.24 2.02
CA ASN A 150 -16.17 4.66 1.92
C ASN A 150 -15.53 4.94 0.56
N ARG A 151 -16.40 5.00 -0.47
CA ARG A 151 -15.95 5.25 -1.83
C ARG A 151 -15.33 6.63 -1.94
N LEU A 152 -14.17 6.70 -2.59
CA LEU A 152 -13.51 7.98 -2.89
C LEU A 152 -14.39 8.81 -3.83
N GLU A 153 -14.70 10.03 -3.42
CA GLU A 153 -15.51 10.96 -4.22
C GLU A 153 -14.88 11.18 -5.60
N GLY A 154 -15.72 11.23 -6.64
CA GLY A 154 -15.28 11.39 -8.03
C GLY A 154 -14.87 10.10 -8.72
N THR A 155 -14.78 8.97 -8.02
CA THR A 155 -14.48 7.67 -8.64
C THR A 155 -15.75 6.92 -9.03
N PRO A 156 -15.69 5.99 -10.03
CA PRO A 156 -16.83 5.18 -10.45
C PRO A 156 -17.44 4.34 -9.32
N GLU A 157 -18.73 4.04 -9.40
CA GLU A 157 -19.41 3.09 -8.50
C GLU A 157 -19.22 1.64 -8.92
N VAL A 158 -18.74 1.43 -10.15
CA VAL A 158 -18.53 0.12 -10.76
C VAL A 158 -17.05 -0.17 -10.92
N ILE A 159 -16.71 -1.47 -10.97
CA ILE A 159 -15.35 -1.94 -11.22
C ILE A 159 -15.07 -1.85 -12.72
N ALA A 160 -14.02 -1.14 -13.09
CA ALA A 160 -13.62 -0.99 -14.49
C ALA A 160 -12.87 -2.22 -15.01
N ASP A 161 -12.84 -2.37 -16.34
CA ASP A 161 -11.96 -3.31 -17.02
C ASP A 161 -10.49 -2.93 -16.80
N GLY A 162 -9.71 -3.90 -16.34
CA GLY A 162 -8.28 -3.73 -16.04
C GLY A 162 -7.33 -4.13 -17.15
N ALA A 163 -7.81 -4.51 -18.33
CA ALA A 163 -6.96 -5.02 -19.41
C ALA A 163 -5.79 -4.10 -19.77
N GLN A 164 -5.99 -2.79 -19.72
CA GLN A 164 -4.93 -1.79 -19.91
C GLN A 164 -4.35 -1.26 -18.61
N ALA A 165 -5.20 -1.07 -17.60
CA ALA A 165 -4.81 -0.51 -16.31
C ALA A 165 -3.79 -1.39 -15.59
N LEU A 166 -4.08 -2.69 -15.45
CA LEU A 166 -3.26 -3.60 -14.65
C LEU A 166 -1.83 -3.76 -15.18
N PRO A 167 -1.59 -3.98 -16.48
CA PRO A 167 -0.23 -4.01 -17.02
C PRO A 167 0.51 -2.69 -16.82
N TRP A 168 -0.16 -1.56 -17.04
CA TRP A 168 0.45 -0.25 -16.87
C TRP A 168 0.82 0.05 -15.41
N ILE A 169 -0.07 -0.26 -14.45
CA ILE A 169 0.20 -0.09 -13.01
C ILE A 169 1.39 -0.98 -12.60
N HIS A 170 1.37 -2.24 -13.03
CA HIS A 170 2.41 -3.20 -12.69
C HIS A 170 3.78 -2.75 -13.23
N GLU A 171 3.86 -2.37 -14.49
CA GLU A 171 5.10 -1.93 -15.12
C GLU A 171 5.68 -0.68 -14.45
N ASN A 172 4.84 0.31 -14.15
CA ASN A 172 5.29 1.60 -13.65
C ASN A 172 5.55 1.60 -12.14
N TYR A 173 4.82 0.80 -11.36
CA TYR A 173 4.84 0.92 -9.89
C TYR A 173 5.22 -0.37 -9.16
N ILE A 174 5.16 -1.55 -9.78
CA ILE A 174 5.56 -2.81 -9.18
C ILE A 174 6.92 -3.28 -9.71
N ALA A 175 7.02 -3.48 -11.04
CA ALA A 175 8.19 -4.07 -11.68
C ALA A 175 9.37 -3.10 -11.81
N ARG A 176 9.13 -1.79 -11.75
CA ARG A 176 10.16 -0.77 -11.91
C ARG A 176 11.22 -0.92 -10.81
N LYS A 177 12.36 -1.48 -11.15
CA LYS A 177 13.54 -1.50 -10.27
C LYS A 177 13.87 -0.05 -9.94
N GLN A 178 13.97 0.28 -8.66
CA GLN A 178 14.60 1.55 -8.27
C GLN A 178 15.95 1.62 -8.98
N VAL A 179 16.11 2.61 -9.84
CA VAL A 179 17.44 3.04 -10.26
C VAL A 179 18.08 3.55 -8.97
N ARG A 180 18.83 2.70 -8.30
CA ARG A 180 19.70 3.12 -7.20
C ARG A 180 20.49 4.28 -7.78
N LYS A 181 20.20 5.51 -7.36
CA LYS A 181 21.10 6.64 -7.55
C LYS A 181 22.43 6.11 -6.99
N ARG A 182 23.34 5.72 -7.88
CA ARG A 182 24.73 5.45 -7.51
C ARG A 182 25.13 6.70 -6.76
N LYS A 183 25.27 6.59 -5.43
CA LYS A 183 26.05 7.56 -4.69
C LYS A 183 27.39 7.54 -5.42
N THR A 184 27.62 8.52 -6.25
CA THR A 184 28.95 8.82 -6.75
C THR A 184 29.76 9.00 -5.48
N LYS A 185 30.57 7.98 -5.15
CA LYS A 185 31.65 8.19 -4.22
C LYS A 185 32.39 9.38 -4.82
N LYS A 186 32.23 10.56 -4.25
CA LYS A 186 33.21 11.62 -4.40
C LYS A 186 34.51 10.97 -3.91
N THR A 187 35.25 10.48 -4.83
CA THR A 187 36.67 10.20 -4.60
C THR A 187 37.21 11.54 -4.16
N ALA A 188 37.37 11.69 -2.87
CA ALA A 188 38.14 12.79 -2.34
C ALA A 188 39.52 12.65 -3.01
N ARG A 189 39.74 13.47 -4.00
CA ARG A 189 41.04 13.59 -4.65
C ARG A 189 41.97 13.99 -3.50
N ARG A 190 42.78 13.03 -3.05
CA ARG A 190 43.80 13.26 -2.04
C ARG A 190 44.73 14.33 -2.64
N VAL A 191 44.49 15.57 -2.23
CA VAL A 191 45.39 16.67 -2.57
C VAL A 191 46.67 16.35 -1.80
N VAL A 192 47.69 15.84 -2.48
CA VAL A 192 49.01 15.74 -1.93
C VAL A 192 49.52 17.18 -1.87
N LEU A 193 49.47 17.77 -0.68
CA LEU A 193 50.06 19.08 -0.42
C LEU A 193 51.58 18.96 -0.54
N THR A 194 52.22 19.89 -1.24
CA THR A 194 53.67 20.01 -1.24
C THR A 194 54.17 20.42 0.16
N ASP A 195 55.42 20.14 0.49
CA ASP A 195 55.99 20.46 1.79
C ASP A 195 55.86 21.95 2.13
N GLU A 196 55.94 22.85 1.14
CA GLU A 196 55.68 24.27 1.31
C GLU A 196 54.22 24.58 1.72
N GLN A 197 53.25 23.90 1.13
CA GLN A 197 51.83 24.07 1.47
C GLN A 197 51.49 23.51 2.85
N VAL A 198 52.20 22.51 3.32
CA VAL A 198 52.05 21.97 4.68
C VAL A 198 52.61 22.97 5.71
N LEU A 199 53.76 23.57 5.43
CA LEU A 199 54.38 24.60 6.28
C LEU A 199 53.54 25.87 6.38
N GLU A 200 52.94 26.33 5.27
CA GLU A 200 52.05 27.48 5.25
C GLU A 200 50.79 27.24 6.09
N LYS A 201 50.19 26.06 6.01
CA LYS A 201 49.02 25.68 6.84
C LYS A 201 49.35 25.56 8.32
N ALA A 202 50.58 25.11 8.66
CA ALA A 202 51.02 25.04 10.04
C ALA A 202 51.25 26.43 10.65
N ARG A 203 51.80 27.38 9.88
CA ARG A 203 51.96 28.78 10.30
C ARG A 203 50.64 29.50 10.51
N THR A 204 49.63 29.30 9.63
CA THR A 204 48.29 29.89 9.79
C THR A 204 47.53 29.29 10.96
N ALA A 205 47.70 28.04 11.29
CA ALA A 205 47.09 27.41 12.47
C ALA A 205 47.69 27.93 13.79
N GLN A 206 49.01 28.16 13.83
CA GLN A 206 49.72 28.68 15.02
C GLN A 206 49.32 30.13 15.32
N ASN A 207 49.08 30.96 14.29
CA ASN A 207 48.64 32.34 14.45
C ASN A 207 47.17 32.44 14.89
N ALA A 208 46.38 31.40 14.75
CA ALA A 208 44.97 31.37 15.20
C ALA A 208 44.83 31.08 16.71
N GLU A 209 45.82 30.43 17.33
CA GLU A 209 45.81 30.18 18.77
C GLU A 209 46.27 31.37 19.59
N ASP A 210 47.04 32.30 19.01
CA ASP A 210 47.52 33.51 19.70
C ASP A 210 46.49 34.64 19.80
N PHE A 211 45.31 34.49 19.18
CA PHE A 211 44.25 35.49 19.20
C PHE A 211 43.10 35.19 20.18
N THR A 212 43.23 34.17 21.04
CA THR A 212 42.18 33.80 21.99
C THR A 212 42.52 34.10 23.44
N VAL A 213 43.52 34.95 23.69
CA VAL A 213 43.87 35.43 25.05
C VAL A 213 43.97 36.96 25.03
N LEU A 214 42.85 37.65 25.15
CA LEU A 214 42.67 38.98 25.74
C LEU A 214 41.24 39.15 26.19
#